data_ece9ce8ce71d37de443ebd19a60e1a34
#
_entry.id   ece9ce8ce71d37de443ebd19a60e1a34
#
_cell.length_a   1.000
_cell.length_b   1.000
_cell.length_c   1.000
_cell.angle_alpha   90.00
_cell.angle_beta   90.00
_cell.angle_gamma   90.00
#
_symmetry.space_group_name_H-M   'P 1'
#
loop_
_entity.id
_entity.type
_entity.pdbx_description
1 polymer ?
#
loop_
_entity_poly.entity_id
_entity_poly.type
_entity_poly.pdbx_seq_one_letter_code
_entity_poly.pdbx_strand_id
1 'polypeptide(L)'
;MRVALVGARGHGARHVENLVRLGHDGLATFVGVVDVADVDVPVPSYPDLPSLADELHPEVVVISSPPATHRDLVLTAFELGCDVLVEKPAVLSLTDFDEISAEAVKRGLVCQAGFQTQGTGSYRRLCSLIGSGALGEITGIGAAGRWVRTDSYYERAEWAGRQGEDGTLVNPFAHALQNALLLADVEERTDIAVELELYRCRDTITADDTACVRVTADGAPPVVVATTLCATTSLPPVVLVHGTLGQAVWWYDDDRLTVNDHRMAVAPSVDLLENLIRHRQTGEPLVAPLAAARAFTSVAEQCGKADVPLLPARRVGDRVLLDGIDEVVVRAAEKIATFTELGCGFGR
;
A
#
# COMPACT_ATOMS: atom_id res chain seq x y z
N MET A 1 7.56 9.09 -23.23
CA MET A 1 7.88 7.65 -23.11
C MET A 1 6.67 6.82 -23.52
N ARG A 2 6.89 5.66 -24.14
CA ARG A 2 5.85 4.70 -24.56
C ARG A 2 5.47 3.83 -23.36
N VAL A 3 4.21 3.84 -22.97
CA VAL A 3 3.75 3.16 -21.76
C VAL A 3 2.67 2.13 -22.07
N ALA A 4 2.84 0.90 -21.64
CA ALA A 4 1.84 -0.16 -21.68
C ALA A 4 1.20 -0.36 -20.30
N LEU A 5 -0.03 -0.88 -20.28
CA LEU A 5 -0.76 -1.21 -19.05
C LEU A 5 -1.12 -2.70 -19.05
N VAL A 6 -0.88 -3.39 -17.94
CA VAL A 6 -1.35 -4.75 -17.68
C VAL A 6 -2.43 -4.69 -16.59
N GLY A 7 -3.66 -5.09 -16.93
CA GLY A 7 -4.84 -4.99 -16.07
C GLY A 7 -5.49 -3.60 -16.12
N ALA A 8 -6.54 -3.45 -16.94
CA ALA A 8 -7.24 -2.18 -17.15
C ALA A 8 -8.54 -2.06 -16.34
N ARG A 9 -8.93 -3.12 -15.60
CA ARG A 9 -10.17 -3.16 -14.81
C ARG A 9 -9.94 -2.81 -13.34
N GLY A 10 -11.00 -2.52 -12.61
CA GLY A 10 -10.90 -2.17 -11.18
C GLY A 10 -9.98 -0.96 -10.96
N HIS A 11 -8.87 -1.15 -10.23
CA HIS A 11 -7.90 -0.06 -10.03
C HIS A 11 -7.19 0.34 -11.33
N GLY A 12 -7.02 -0.59 -12.27
CA GLY A 12 -6.43 -0.32 -13.57
C GLY A 12 -7.18 0.73 -14.40
N ALA A 13 -8.49 0.90 -14.20
CA ALA A 13 -9.24 1.98 -14.86
C ALA A 13 -8.71 3.38 -14.52
N ARG A 14 -8.21 3.58 -13.29
CA ARG A 14 -7.56 4.83 -12.89
C ARG A 14 -6.24 5.05 -13.61
N HIS A 15 -5.50 3.96 -13.88
CA HIS A 15 -4.28 4.04 -14.70
C HIS A 15 -4.60 4.37 -16.15
N VAL A 16 -5.71 3.86 -16.71
CA VAL A 16 -6.18 4.27 -18.06
C VAL A 16 -6.44 5.77 -18.10
N GLU A 17 -7.22 6.30 -17.14
CA GLU A 17 -7.51 7.74 -17.05
C GLU A 17 -6.22 8.58 -16.92
N ASN A 18 -5.29 8.13 -16.06
CA ASN A 18 -4.00 8.80 -15.86
C ASN A 18 -3.12 8.77 -17.13
N LEU A 19 -3.05 7.64 -17.82
CA LEU A 19 -2.29 7.51 -19.07
C LEU A 19 -2.85 8.41 -20.18
N VAL A 20 -4.17 8.51 -20.29
CA VAL A 20 -4.82 9.45 -21.22
C VAL A 20 -4.46 10.90 -20.86
N ARG A 21 -4.52 11.29 -19.58
CA ARG A 21 -4.12 12.61 -19.10
C ARG A 21 -2.65 12.90 -19.43
N LEU A 22 -1.73 11.99 -19.08
CA LEU A 22 -0.30 12.16 -19.37
C LEU A 22 0.00 12.23 -20.87
N GLY A 23 -0.83 11.56 -21.69
CA GLY A 23 -0.78 11.68 -23.15
C GLY A 23 -1.14 13.07 -23.64
N HIS A 24 -2.20 13.67 -23.10
CA HIS A 24 -2.59 15.06 -23.40
C HIS A 24 -1.51 16.07 -22.96
N ASP A 25 -0.85 15.80 -21.84
CA ASP A 25 0.26 16.64 -21.32
C ASP A 25 1.58 16.44 -22.10
N GLY A 26 1.63 15.51 -23.05
CA GLY A 26 2.82 15.19 -23.85
C GLY A 26 3.94 14.47 -23.10
N LEU A 27 3.65 13.92 -21.91
CA LEU A 27 4.63 13.25 -21.05
C LEU A 27 4.76 11.75 -21.37
N ALA A 28 3.64 11.11 -21.74
CA ALA A 28 3.59 9.70 -22.06
C ALA A 28 2.83 9.46 -23.38
N THR A 29 3.07 8.31 -24.01
CA THR A 29 2.23 7.78 -25.08
C THR A 29 1.67 6.45 -24.59
N PHE A 30 0.38 6.38 -24.31
CA PHE A 30 -0.30 5.15 -23.99
C PHE A 30 -0.35 4.29 -25.26
N VAL A 31 0.36 3.16 -25.29
CA VAL A 31 0.54 2.40 -26.55
C VAL A 31 -0.33 1.18 -26.64
N GLY A 32 -0.66 0.51 -25.52
CA GLY A 32 -1.46 -0.71 -25.55
C GLY A 32 -1.78 -1.25 -24.16
N VAL A 33 -2.71 -2.18 -24.11
CA VAL A 33 -3.16 -2.83 -22.89
C VAL A 33 -3.06 -4.35 -23.02
N VAL A 34 -2.76 -5.02 -21.91
CA VAL A 34 -2.93 -6.47 -21.72
C VAL A 34 -3.99 -6.68 -20.66
N ASP A 35 -5.07 -7.38 -21.00
CA ASP A 35 -6.10 -7.81 -20.05
C ASP A 35 -6.67 -9.16 -20.47
N VAL A 36 -7.10 -9.97 -19.50
CA VAL A 36 -7.70 -11.30 -19.75
C VAL A 36 -9.14 -11.22 -20.29
N ALA A 37 -9.75 -10.03 -20.27
CA ALA A 37 -11.08 -9.76 -20.79
C ALA A 37 -11.05 -8.58 -21.75
N ASP A 38 -12.09 -8.48 -22.57
CA ASP A 38 -12.30 -7.30 -23.40
C ASP A 38 -12.48 -6.06 -22.53
N VAL A 39 -11.76 -5.00 -22.86
CA VAL A 39 -11.77 -3.71 -22.16
C VAL A 39 -12.00 -2.58 -23.16
N ASP A 40 -12.81 -1.62 -22.76
CA ASP A 40 -13.08 -0.42 -23.57
C ASP A 40 -12.03 0.65 -23.25
N VAL A 41 -10.95 0.66 -24.02
CA VAL A 41 -9.81 1.58 -23.86
C VAL A 41 -9.38 2.15 -25.21
N PRO A 42 -8.79 3.35 -25.26
CA PRO A 42 -8.47 4.04 -26.52
C PRO A 42 -7.21 3.51 -27.24
N VAL A 43 -6.72 2.32 -26.90
CA VAL A 43 -5.51 1.71 -27.43
C VAL A 43 -5.75 0.23 -27.74
N PRO A 44 -4.91 -0.41 -28.60
CA PRO A 44 -4.99 -1.85 -28.87
C PRO A 44 -4.86 -2.72 -27.63
N SER A 45 -5.60 -3.85 -27.61
CA SER A 45 -5.54 -4.87 -26.57
C SER A 45 -4.79 -6.11 -27.06
N TYR A 46 -3.98 -6.70 -26.18
CA TYR A 46 -3.12 -7.85 -26.46
C TYR A 46 -3.36 -8.97 -25.43
N PRO A 47 -3.14 -10.24 -25.81
CA PRO A 47 -3.33 -11.36 -24.89
C PRO A 47 -2.24 -11.44 -23.80
N ASP A 48 -1.03 -10.96 -24.09
CA ASP A 48 0.12 -11.01 -23.20
C ASP A 48 1.11 -9.88 -23.48
N LEU A 49 2.01 -9.66 -22.53
CA LEU A 49 2.99 -8.58 -22.60
C LEU A 49 4.06 -8.76 -23.67
N PRO A 50 4.58 -9.98 -23.94
CA PRO A 50 5.50 -10.20 -25.07
C PRO A 50 4.92 -9.81 -26.41
N SER A 51 3.70 -10.26 -26.73
CA SER A 51 3.02 -9.91 -28.00
C SER A 51 2.81 -8.40 -28.16
N LEU A 52 2.46 -7.71 -27.08
CA LEU A 52 2.38 -6.25 -27.08
C LEU A 52 3.75 -5.62 -27.33
N ALA A 53 4.80 -6.11 -26.66
CA ALA A 53 6.12 -5.52 -26.74
C ALA A 53 6.76 -5.71 -28.13
N ASP A 54 6.54 -6.85 -28.78
CA ASP A 54 7.05 -7.14 -30.12
C ASP A 54 6.52 -6.15 -31.16
N GLU A 55 5.28 -5.66 -31.00
CA GLU A 55 4.66 -4.73 -31.93
C GLU A 55 4.83 -3.26 -31.51
N LEU A 56 4.67 -2.99 -30.22
CA LEU A 56 4.52 -1.61 -29.72
C LEU A 56 5.76 -1.08 -28.97
N HIS A 57 6.76 -1.89 -28.66
CA HIS A 57 8.01 -1.51 -28.01
C HIS A 57 7.83 -0.52 -26.85
N PRO A 58 7.13 -0.87 -25.75
CA PRO A 58 6.99 -0.01 -24.59
C PRO A 58 8.34 0.22 -23.89
N GLU A 59 8.48 1.37 -23.25
CA GLU A 59 9.64 1.71 -22.42
C GLU A 59 9.31 1.55 -20.93
N VAL A 60 8.01 1.65 -20.58
CA VAL A 60 7.47 1.50 -19.22
C VAL A 60 6.25 0.59 -19.28
N VAL A 61 6.13 -0.28 -18.28
CA VAL A 61 4.94 -1.12 -18.06
C VAL A 61 4.33 -0.77 -16.70
N VAL A 62 3.05 -0.41 -16.71
CA VAL A 62 2.23 -0.29 -15.50
C VAL A 62 1.54 -1.62 -15.26
N ILE A 63 1.70 -2.23 -14.08
CA ILE A 63 1.11 -3.51 -13.72
C ILE A 63 0.05 -3.29 -12.64
N SER A 64 -1.21 -3.54 -12.96
CA SER A 64 -2.38 -3.39 -12.09
C SER A 64 -3.28 -4.63 -12.12
N SER A 65 -2.67 -5.79 -12.24
CA SER A 65 -3.29 -7.12 -12.17
C SER A 65 -3.42 -7.62 -10.72
N PRO A 66 -3.97 -8.81 -10.44
CA PRO A 66 -3.95 -9.38 -9.10
C PRO A 66 -2.53 -9.61 -8.56
N PRO A 67 -2.28 -9.41 -7.24
CA PRO A 67 -0.93 -9.46 -6.65
C PRO A 67 -0.13 -10.73 -6.95
N ALA A 68 -0.80 -11.89 -7.01
CA ALA A 68 -0.15 -13.17 -7.31
C ALA A 68 0.52 -13.23 -8.71
N THR A 69 0.16 -12.32 -9.62
CA THR A 69 0.74 -12.26 -10.98
C THR A 69 1.87 -11.25 -11.11
N HIS A 70 2.08 -10.40 -10.09
CA HIS A 70 3.00 -9.27 -10.19
C HIS A 70 4.44 -9.69 -10.45
N ARG A 71 4.95 -10.69 -9.69
CA ARG A 71 6.33 -11.18 -9.85
C ARG A 71 6.65 -11.54 -11.30
N ASP A 72 5.86 -12.41 -11.91
CA ASP A 72 6.13 -12.93 -13.24
C ASP A 72 5.99 -11.83 -14.31
N LEU A 73 5.04 -10.93 -14.15
CA LEU A 73 4.85 -9.79 -15.04
C LEU A 73 5.97 -8.76 -14.92
N VAL A 74 6.47 -8.48 -13.70
CA VAL A 74 7.62 -7.60 -13.50
C VAL A 74 8.88 -8.18 -14.14
N LEU A 75 9.15 -9.47 -13.92
CA LEU A 75 10.30 -10.14 -14.53
C LEU A 75 10.20 -10.16 -16.06
N THR A 76 9.02 -10.44 -16.63
CA THR A 76 8.77 -10.37 -18.07
C THR A 76 9.01 -8.96 -18.60
N ALA A 77 8.52 -7.91 -17.92
CA ALA A 77 8.77 -6.52 -18.30
C ALA A 77 10.27 -6.19 -18.31
N PHE A 78 11.02 -6.66 -17.31
CA PHE A 78 12.47 -6.50 -17.25
C PHE A 78 13.19 -7.26 -18.37
N GLU A 79 12.76 -8.47 -18.74
CA GLU A 79 13.30 -9.20 -19.89
C GLU A 79 13.12 -8.44 -21.21
N LEU A 80 12.02 -7.71 -21.33
CA LEU A 80 11.70 -6.85 -22.46
C LEU A 80 12.39 -5.48 -22.41
N GLY A 81 13.17 -5.20 -21.35
CA GLY A 81 13.90 -3.94 -21.18
C GLY A 81 13.05 -2.77 -20.70
N CYS A 82 11.89 -3.02 -20.11
CA CYS A 82 10.96 -2.00 -19.64
C CYS A 82 11.17 -1.67 -18.18
N ASP A 83 11.08 -0.39 -17.81
CA ASP A 83 10.87 0.04 -16.44
C ASP A 83 9.45 -0.30 -15.96
N VAL A 84 9.24 -0.43 -14.66
CA VAL A 84 7.98 -0.92 -14.11
C VAL A 84 7.42 0.02 -13.03
N LEU A 85 6.12 0.32 -13.13
CA LEU A 85 5.29 0.74 -12.02
C LEU A 85 4.33 -0.42 -11.69
N VAL A 86 4.52 -1.08 -10.54
CA VAL A 86 3.68 -2.19 -10.11
C VAL A 86 2.77 -1.77 -8.95
N GLU A 87 1.48 -2.10 -9.02
CA GLU A 87 0.53 -1.83 -7.94
C GLU A 87 0.90 -2.53 -6.63
N LYS A 88 0.41 -1.95 -5.54
CA LYS A 88 0.61 -2.51 -4.20
C LYS A 88 -0.36 -3.69 -3.94
N PRO A 89 0.10 -4.71 -3.20
CA PRO A 89 1.49 -5.00 -2.83
C PRO A 89 2.30 -5.40 -4.05
N ALA A 90 3.52 -4.91 -4.15
CA ALA A 90 4.37 -5.21 -5.31
C ALA A 90 4.60 -6.72 -5.47
N VAL A 91 4.86 -7.40 -4.35
CA VAL A 91 4.89 -8.86 -4.20
C VAL A 91 4.48 -9.25 -2.78
N LEU A 92 4.26 -10.55 -2.52
CA LEU A 92 3.76 -11.09 -1.26
C LEU A 92 4.81 -11.88 -0.47
N SER A 93 6.03 -12.05 -1.00
CA SER A 93 7.13 -12.73 -0.33
C SER A 93 8.45 -11.98 -0.47
N LEU A 94 9.34 -12.14 0.52
CA LEU A 94 10.70 -11.59 0.46
C LEU A 94 11.54 -12.26 -0.62
N THR A 95 11.30 -13.52 -0.92
CA THR A 95 12.00 -14.24 -2.01
C THR A 95 11.71 -13.57 -3.36
N ASP A 96 10.44 -13.29 -3.66
CA ASP A 96 10.05 -12.61 -4.90
C ASP A 96 10.57 -11.17 -4.92
N PHE A 97 10.53 -10.50 -3.76
CA PHE A 97 11.06 -9.14 -3.61
C PHE A 97 12.55 -9.07 -3.93
N ASP A 98 13.34 -9.98 -3.38
CA ASP A 98 14.79 -10.04 -3.60
C ASP A 98 15.12 -10.38 -5.07
N GLU A 99 14.34 -11.28 -5.69
CA GLU A 99 14.51 -11.64 -7.09
C GLU A 99 14.24 -10.46 -8.03
N ILE A 100 13.10 -9.78 -7.91
CA ILE A 100 12.79 -8.63 -8.76
C ILE A 100 13.75 -7.47 -8.51
N SER A 101 14.19 -7.27 -7.26
CA SER A 101 15.19 -6.24 -6.92
C SER A 101 16.54 -6.52 -7.57
N ALA A 102 17.00 -7.78 -7.52
CA ALA A 102 18.26 -8.20 -8.13
C ALA A 102 18.23 -8.07 -9.66
N GLU A 103 17.13 -8.47 -10.31
CA GLU A 103 16.98 -8.34 -11.78
C GLU A 103 16.89 -6.88 -12.22
N ALA A 104 16.22 -6.01 -11.47
CA ALA A 104 16.20 -4.57 -11.73
C ALA A 104 17.62 -3.99 -11.75
N VAL A 105 18.41 -4.26 -10.71
CA VAL A 105 19.81 -3.80 -10.60
C VAL A 105 20.68 -4.37 -11.74
N LYS A 106 20.60 -5.67 -11.99
CA LYS A 106 21.37 -6.36 -13.02
C LYS A 106 21.14 -5.78 -14.41
N ARG A 107 19.91 -5.35 -14.71
CA ARG A 107 19.52 -4.81 -16.02
C ARG A 107 19.61 -3.29 -16.10
N GLY A 108 19.87 -2.59 -15.00
CA GLY A 108 19.84 -1.13 -14.92
C GLY A 108 18.44 -0.55 -15.15
N LEU A 109 17.40 -1.32 -14.78
CA LEU A 109 16.01 -0.95 -14.87
C LEU A 109 15.45 -0.47 -13.53
N VAL A 110 14.32 0.18 -13.56
CA VAL A 110 13.69 0.80 -12.42
C VAL A 110 12.36 0.12 -12.12
N CYS A 111 12.10 -0.14 -10.83
CA CYS A 111 10.80 -0.58 -10.33
C CYS A 111 10.30 0.39 -9.27
N GLN A 112 9.10 0.91 -9.46
CA GLN A 112 8.38 1.73 -8.50
C GLN A 112 7.13 1.01 -8.02
N ALA A 113 6.89 1.00 -6.70
CA ALA A 113 5.71 0.37 -6.10
C ALA A 113 4.52 1.35 -6.03
N GLY A 114 3.29 0.86 -6.22
CA GLY A 114 2.05 1.63 -6.26
C GLY A 114 1.62 2.24 -4.92
N PHE A 115 2.54 2.79 -4.13
CA PHE A 115 2.24 3.50 -2.89
C PHE A 115 2.10 5.01 -3.13
N GLN A 116 1.07 5.40 -3.87
CA GLN A 116 0.84 6.78 -4.32
C GLN A 116 0.74 7.82 -3.20
N THR A 117 0.42 7.41 -1.96
CA THR A 117 0.35 8.31 -0.81
C THR A 117 1.68 8.96 -0.48
N GLN A 118 2.81 8.37 -0.88
CA GLN A 118 4.15 8.94 -0.76
C GLN A 118 4.37 10.16 -1.67
N GLY A 119 3.59 10.29 -2.74
CA GLY A 119 3.59 11.45 -3.63
C GLY A 119 2.77 12.63 -3.11
N THR A 120 1.95 12.46 -2.05
CA THR A 120 1.09 13.53 -1.54
C THR A 120 1.87 14.71 -0.98
N GLY A 121 1.29 15.90 -1.08
CA GLY A 121 1.90 17.11 -0.53
C GLY A 121 1.99 17.06 0.99
N SER A 122 1.01 16.45 1.64
CA SER A 122 0.97 16.24 3.09
C SER A 122 2.08 15.31 3.58
N TYR A 123 2.36 14.20 2.86
CA TYR A 123 3.48 13.31 3.20
C TYR A 123 4.83 14.05 3.15
N ARG A 124 5.11 14.73 2.03
CA ARG A 124 6.36 15.49 1.87
C ARG A 124 6.51 16.59 2.92
N ARG A 125 5.38 17.26 3.27
CA ARG A 125 5.37 18.24 4.36
C ARG A 125 5.66 17.60 5.71
N LEU A 126 5.08 16.44 6.00
CA LEU A 126 5.31 15.71 7.25
C LEU A 126 6.78 15.26 7.36
N CYS A 127 7.35 14.67 6.31
CA CYS A 127 8.79 14.33 6.27
C CYS A 127 9.68 15.56 6.53
N SER A 128 9.36 16.72 5.93
CA SER A 128 10.08 17.98 6.18
C SER A 128 10.00 18.43 7.65
N LEU A 129 8.86 18.25 8.29
CA LEU A 129 8.67 18.61 9.71
C LEU A 129 9.45 17.66 10.64
N ILE A 130 9.46 16.37 10.35
CA ILE A 130 10.27 15.38 11.08
C ILE A 130 11.75 15.69 10.90
N GLY A 131 12.22 15.83 9.66
CA GLY A 131 13.63 16.08 9.36
C GLY A 131 14.16 17.42 9.89
N SER A 132 13.29 18.44 10.07
CA SER A 132 13.66 19.72 10.70
C SER A 132 13.62 19.69 12.23
N GLY A 133 13.21 18.58 12.85
CA GLY A 133 13.04 18.49 14.31
C GLY A 133 11.84 19.26 14.85
N ALA A 134 10.89 19.67 14.02
CA ALA A 134 9.73 20.46 14.45
C ALA A 134 8.81 19.71 15.42
N LEU A 135 8.84 18.38 15.41
CA LEU A 135 8.12 17.52 16.36
C LEU A 135 8.99 17.04 17.54
N GLY A 136 10.27 17.42 17.59
CA GLY A 136 11.25 16.88 18.52
C GLY A 136 11.69 15.47 18.15
N GLU A 137 12.12 14.70 19.15
CA GLU A 137 12.40 13.28 18.99
C GLU A 137 11.08 12.51 18.75
N ILE A 138 11.05 11.65 17.74
CA ILE A 138 9.85 10.86 17.45
C ILE A 138 9.81 9.66 18.39
N THR A 139 8.75 9.58 19.18
CA THR A 139 8.57 8.56 20.22
C THR A 139 7.72 7.37 19.78
N GLY A 140 7.01 7.48 18.68
CA GLY A 140 6.21 6.40 18.11
C GLY A 140 5.39 6.85 16.91
N ILE A 141 5.06 5.89 16.06
CA ILE A 141 4.18 6.08 14.89
C ILE A 141 2.96 5.17 15.04
N GLY A 142 1.78 5.76 15.08
CA GLY A 142 0.51 5.03 15.10
C GLY A 142 -0.22 5.15 13.78
N ALA A 143 -0.93 4.09 13.34
CA ALA A 143 -1.88 4.24 12.25
C ALA A 143 -3.20 3.51 12.58
N ALA A 144 -4.31 4.13 12.19
CA ALA A 144 -5.64 3.60 12.40
C ALA A 144 -6.43 3.59 11.10
N GLY A 145 -7.05 2.44 10.82
CA GLY A 145 -7.96 2.27 9.68
C GLY A 145 -9.22 1.53 10.09
N ARG A 146 -10.40 2.13 9.86
CA ARG A 146 -11.67 1.47 10.13
C ARG A 146 -12.68 1.72 9.04
N TRP A 147 -13.09 0.64 8.39
CA TRP A 147 -14.12 0.67 7.36
C TRP A 147 -15.22 -0.33 7.63
N VAL A 148 -16.39 -0.07 7.10
CA VAL A 148 -17.49 -1.03 7.01
C VAL A 148 -17.39 -1.71 5.64
N ARG A 149 -17.28 -3.04 5.63
CA ARG A 149 -17.37 -3.83 4.40
C ARG A 149 -18.53 -4.82 4.48
N THR A 150 -19.17 -5.03 3.35
CA THR A 150 -20.25 -5.99 3.16
C THR A 150 -19.69 -7.31 2.66
N ASP A 151 -20.50 -8.36 2.65
CA ASP A 151 -20.07 -9.67 2.13
C ASP A 151 -19.68 -9.57 0.65
N SER A 152 -20.37 -8.74 -0.15
CA SER A 152 -20.06 -8.49 -1.58
C SER A 152 -18.65 -7.93 -1.81
N TYR A 153 -18.04 -7.30 -0.81
CA TYR A 153 -16.63 -6.88 -0.91
C TYR A 153 -15.70 -8.08 -1.10
N TYR A 154 -15.99 -9.20 -0.48
CA TYR A 154 -15.20 -10.44 -0.57
C TYR A 154 -15.56 -11.29 -1.79
N GLU A 155 -16.67 -10.99 -2.45
CA GLU A 155 -17.10 -11.63 -3.71
C GLU A 155 -16.52 -10.96 -4.97
N ARG A 156 -15.80 -9.83 -4.81
CA ARG A 156 -15.27 -9.01 -5.93
C ARG A 156 -14.22 -9.71 -6.79
N ALA A 157 -13.51 -10.71 -6.22
CA ALA A 157 -12.46 -11.47 -6.88
C ALA A 157 -12.19 -12.77 -6.10
N GLU A 158 -11.65 -13.78 -6.78
CA GLU A 158 -11.34 -15.08 -6.16
C GLU A 158 -10.31 -15.03 -5.02
N TRP A 159 -9.38 -14.09 -5.09
CA TRP A 159 -8.34 -13.89 -4.06
C TRP A 159 -8.83 -13.10 -2.85
N ALA A 160 -10.00 -12.44 -2.97
CA ALA A 160 -10.53 -11.60 -1.89
C ALA A 160 -10.87 -12.42 -0.65
N GLY A 161 -10.34 -12.03 0.50
CA GLY A 161 -10.49 -12.73 1.76
C GLY A 161 -9.67 -14.02 1.89
N ARG A 162 -8.76 -14.32 0.95
CA ARG A 162 -7.81 -15.45 1.09
C ARG A 162 -6.56 -15.02 1.83
N GLN A 163 -6.17 -15.76 2.85
CA GLN A 163 -4.92 -15.54 3.56
C GLN A 163 -3.73 -15.71 2.63
N GLY A 164 -2.73 -14.82 2.75
CA GLY A 164 -1.56 -14.78 1.88
C GLY A 164 -1.76 -13.96 0.60
N GLU A 165 -3.01 -13.63 0.22
CA GLU A 165 -3.32 -12.79 -0.94
C GLU A 165 -4.08 -11.51 -0.56
N ASP A 166 -4.85 -11.55 0.54
CA ASP A 166 -5.64 -10.43 1.07
C ASP A 166 -5.43 -10.33 2.60
N GLY A 167 -6.03 -9.33 3.21
CA GLY A 167 -5.98 -9.01 4.63
C GLY A 167 -5.95 -7.51 4.83
N THR A 168 -6.36 -7.03 6.00
CA THR A 168 -6.54 -5.59 6.23
C THR A 168 -5.25 -4.79 6.04
N LEU A 169 -4.13 -5.31 6.53
CA LEU A 169 -2.81 -4.67 6.44
C LEU A 169 -2.18 -4.80 5.05
N VAL A 170 -2.51 -5.86 4.32
CA VAL A 170 -1.88 -6.19 3.03
C VAL A 170 -2.57 -5.47 1.88
N ASN A 171 -3.88 -5.23 1.97
CA ASN A 171 -4.64 -4.65 0.86
C ASN A 171 -5.44 -3.39 1.25
N PRO A 172 -6.55 -3.41 2.01
CA PRO A 172 -7.35 -2.20 2.27
C PRO A 172 -6.56 -1.08 2.93
N PHE A 173 -5.74 -1.39 3.91
CA PHE A 173 -4.94 -0.42 4.65
C PHE A 173 -3.42 -0.58 4.44
N ALA A 174 -3.02 -1.13 3.28
CA ALA A 174 -1.61 -1.25 2.90
C ALA A 174 -0.85 0.08 2.98
N HIS A 175 -1.51 1.18 2.58
CA HIS A 175 -0.94 2.52 2.71
C HIS A 175 -0.71 2.94 4.16
N ALA A 176 -1.58 2.57 5.10
CA ALA A 176 -1.40 2.88 6.52
C ALA A 176 -0.12 2.23 7.07
N LEU A 177 0.08 0.94 6.76
CA LEU A 177 1.27 0.20 7.16
C LEU A 177 2.54 0.79 6.50
N GLN A 178 2.54 0.90 5.17
CA GLN A 178 3.70 1.41 4.44
C GLN A 178 4.10 2.82 4.89
N ASN A 179 3.12 3.71 5.04
CA ASN A 179 3.36 5.09 5.47
C ASN A 179 3.93 5.14 6.91
N ALA A 180 3.45 4.29 7.81
CA ALA A 180 3.97 4.23 9.17
C ALA A 180 5.42 3.73 9.23
N LEU A 181 5.76 2.71 8.41
CA LEU A 181 7.13 2.19 8.29
C LEU A 181 8.10 3.24 7.74
N LEU A 182 7.69 3.97 6.69
CA LEU A 182 8.47 5.08 6.12
C LEU A 182 8.75 6.20 7.11
N LEU A 183 7.73 6.61 7.88
CA LEU A 183 7.88 7.68 8.87
C LEU A 183 8.72 7.27 10.08
N ALA A 184 8.90 5.97 10.30
CA ALA A 184 9.79 5.41 11.32
C ALA A 184 11.22 5.13 10.80
N ASP A 185 11.48 5.36 9.50
CA ASP A 185 12.78 5.10 8.82
C ASP A 185 13.20 3.62 8.93
N VAL A 186 12.23 2.71 8.72
CA VAL A 186 12.45 1.25 8.80
C VAL A 186 12.04 0.49 7.52
N GLU A 187 11.60 1.19 6.50
CA GLU A 187 11.00 0.62 5.29
C GLU A 187 11.94 -0.30 4.48
N GLU A 188 13.26 -0.05 4.53
CA GLU A 188 14.28 -0.85 3.85
C GLU A 188 14.99 -1.83 4.78
N ARG A 189 14.69 -1.82 6.09
CA ARG A 189 15.40 -2.62 7.10
C ARG A 189 15.05 -4.10 7.02
N THR A 190 16.03 -4.92 7.36
CA THR A 190 15.91 -6.38 7.44
C THR A 190 15.85 -6.91 8.87
N ASP A 191 16.21 -6.09 9.85
CA ASP A 191 16.31 -6.40 11.27
C ASP A 191 15.09 -5.95 12.08
N ILE A 192 13.91 -5.89 11.43
CA ILE A 192 12.65 -5.56 12.10
C ILE A 192 12.11 -6.76 12.88
N ALA A 193 11.59 -6.50 14.08
CA ALA A 193 10.77 -7.44 14.82
C ALA A 193 9.29 -7.11 14.62
N VAL A 194 8.47 -8.12 14.33
CA VAL A 194 7.06 -7.98 14.00
C VAL A 194 6.21 -8.79 14.98
N GLU A 195 5.28 -8.12 15.66
CA GLU A 195 4.26 -8.73 16.51
C GLU A 195 2.91 -8.56 15.83
N LEU A 196 2.18 -9.65 15.59
CA LEU A 196 0.92 -9.68 14.86
C LEU A 196 -0.22 -10.13 15.76
N GLU A 197 -1.33 -9.40 15.69
CA GLU A 197 -2.63 -9.80 16.24
C GLU A 197 -3.63 -9.77 15.08
N LEU A 198 -3.87 -10.92 14.44
CA LEU A 198 -4.74 -11.05 13.29
C LEU A 198 -6.02 -11.79 13.68
N TYR A 199 -7.16 -11.28 13.24
CA TYR A 199 -8.47 -11.84 13.53
C TYR A 199 -9.37 -11.77 12.31
N ARG A 200 -10.32 -12.69 12.21
CA ARG A 200 -11.43 -12.61 11.26
C ARG A 200 -12.76 -12.69 12.01
N CYS A 201 -13.72 -11.95 11.54
CA CYS A 201 -15.08 -11.95 12.08
C CYS A 201 -16.05 -12.69 11.12
N ARG A 202 -15.58 -13.03 9.92
CA ARG A 202 -16.31 -13.79 8.92
C ARG A 202 -15.77 -15.21 8.83
N ASP A 203 -16.66 -16.19 8.81
CA ASP A 203 -16.34 -17.61 8.60
C ASP A 203 -16.07 -17.96 7.12
N THR A 204 -16.52 -17.08 6.22
CA THR A 204 -16.38 -17.25 4.76
C THR A 204 -15.02 -16.86 4.21
N ILE A 205 -14.14 -16.22 5.01
CA ILE A 205 -12.79 -15.82 4.64
C ILE A 205 -11.74 -16.53 5.47
N THR A 206 -10.51 -16.57 4.98
CA THR A 206 -9.34 -17.08 5.71
C THR A 206 -8.35 -15.99 6.09
N ALA A 207 -8.36 -14.85 5.40
CA ALA A 207 -7.58 -13.67 5.75
C ALA A 207 -8.18 -12.93 6.96
N ASP A 208 -7.39 -12.03 7.54
CA ASP A 208 -7.86 -11.13 8.58
C ASP A 208 -8.81 -10.05 8.03
N ASP A 209 -9.83 -9.70 8.81
CA ASP A 209 -10.66 -8.51 8.63
C ASP A 209 -10.53 -7.53 9.81
N THR A 210 -9.71 -7.88 10.79
CA THR A 210 -9.33 -7.05 11.94
C THR A 210 -7.90 -7.41 12.33
N ALA A 211 -7.01 -6.42 12.42
CA ALA A 211 -5.60 -6.64 12.67
C ALA A 211 -4.97 -5.53 13.51
N CYS A 212 -3.98 -5.90 14.30
CA CYS A 212 -3.00 -4.99 14.88
C CYS A 212 -1.59 -5.55 14.63
N VAL A 213 -0.69 -4.69 14.17
CA VAL A 213 0.72 -5.04 14.03
C VAL A 213 1.56 -4.04 14.81
N ARG A 214 2.54 -4.55 15.55
CA ARG A 214 3.67 -3.75 16.06
C ARG A 214 4.92 -4.11 15.30
N VAL A 215 5.64 -3.08 14.83
CA VAL A 215 6.97 -3.23 14.23
C VAL A 215 7.96 -2.44 15.07
N THR A 216 9.07 -3.08 15.42
CA THR A 216 10.18 -2.46 16.16
C THR A 216 11.51 -2.78 15.48
N ALA A 217 12.44 -1.85 15.59
CA ALA A 217 13.82 -2.01 15.14
C ALA A 217 14.74 -1.18 16.04
N ASP A 218 15.99 -1.59 16.19
CA ASP A 218 16.95 -0.89 17.06
C ASP A 218 17.16 0.55 16.58
N GLY A 219 17.02 1.49 17.50
CA GLY A 219 17.22 2.92 17.25
C GLY A 219 16.09 3.61 16.45
N ALA A 220 15.02 2.90 16.11
CA ALA A 220 13.84 3.47 15.45
C ALA A 220 12.66 3.61 16.42
N PRO A 221 11.75 4.57 16.20
CA PRO A 221 10.51 4.65 16.96
C PRO A 221 9.62 3.44 16.69
N PRO A 222 8.92 2.91 17.70
CA PRO A 222 7.98 1.81 17.49
C PRO A 222 6.82 2.22 16.59
N VAL A 223 6.38 1.29 15.76
CA VAL A 223 5.22 1.44 14.87
C VAL A 223 4.10 0.55 15.35
N VAL A 224 2.87 1.08 15.47
CA VAL A 224 1.65 0.28 15.68
C VAL A 224 0.62 0.65 14.64
N VAL A 225 0.13 -0.33 13.89
CA VAL A 225 -0.94 -0.15 12.91
C VAL A 225 -2.11 -1.05 13.30
N ALA A 226 -3.27 -0.44 13.54
CA ALA A 226 -4.49 -1.15 13.90
C ALA A 226 -5.60 -0.88 12.87
N THR A 227 -6.23 -1.94 12.38
CA THR A 227 -7.17 -1.83 11.26
C THR A 227 -8.35 -2.80 11.42
N THR A 228 -9.52 -2.40 10.89
CA THR A 228 -10.68 -3.28 10.84
C THR A 228 -11.58 -2.99 9.63
N LEU A 229 -12.19 -4.02 9.09
CA LEU A 229 -13.29 -3.95 8.10
C LEU A 229 -14.66 -4.27 8.74
N CYS A 230 -14.67 -4.51 10.05
CA CYS A 230 -15.85 -4.84 10.87
C CYS A 230 -16.29 -3.68 11.76
N ALA A 231 -15.97 -2.44 11.35
CA ALA A 231 -16.36 -1.22 12.05
C ALA A 231 -17.86 -0.95 11.99
N THR A 232 -18.38 -0.18 12.95
CA THR A 232 -19.76 0.32 12.89
C THR A 232 -19.89 1.51 11.95
N THR A 233 -18.80 2.30 11.78
CA THR A 233 -18.76 3.49 10.95
C THR A 233 -17.40 3.59 10.24
N SER A 234 -17.42 3.79 8.92
CA SER A 234 -16.19 4.06 8.16
C SER A 234 -15.69 5.47 8.43
N LEU A 235 -14.39 5.61 8.66
CA LEU A 235 -13.70 6.89 8.71
C LEU A 235 -12.46 6.87 7.80
N PRO A 236 -12.00 8.05 7.34
CA PRO A 236 -10.73 8.17 6.65
C PRO A 236 -9.59 7.60 7.51
N PRO A 237 -8.71 6.77 6.93
CA PRO A 237 -7.58 6.23 7.67
C PRO A 237 -6.58 7.34 8.01
N VAL A 238 -5.84 7.13 9.11
CA VAL A 238 -4.98 8.16 9.68
C VAL A 238 -3.65 7.58 10.13
N VAL A 239 -2.58 8.38 10.00
CA VAL A 239 -1.28 8.13 10.62
C VAL A 239 -1.02 9.22 11.65
N LEU A 240 -0.59 8.81 12.84
CA LEU A 240 -0.24 9.65 13.99
C LEU A 240 1.27 9.60 14.19
N VAL A 241 1.93 10.75 14.21
CA VAL A 241 3.36 10.85 14.56
C VAL A 241 3.47 11.52 15.92
N HIS A 242 3.97 10.77 16.91
CA HIS A 242 4.16 11.24 18.26
C HIS A 242 5.60 11.72 18.44
N GLY A 243 5.78 12.96 18.79
CA GLY A 243 7.09 13.54 19.08
C GLY A 243 7.11 14.26 20.43
N THR A 244 8.29 14.50 20.97
CA THR A 244 8.49 15.14 22.29
C THR A 244 8.06 16.61 22.33
N LEU A 245 7.95 17.28 21.17
CA LEU A 245 7.52 18.68 21.04
C LEU A 245 6.13 18.84 20.42
N GLY A 246 5.48 17.72 20.01
CA GLY A 246 4.14 17.79 19.44
C GLY A 246 3.72 16.53 18.71
N GLN A 247 2.52 16.57 18.17
CA GLN A 247 1.91 15.48 17.44
C GLN A 247 1.51 15.95 16.04
N ALA A 248 1.75 15.11 15.04
CA ALA A 248 1.17 15.27 13.71
C ALA A 248 0.09 14.22 13.45
N VAL A 249 -0.99 14.63 12.78
CA VAL A 249 -2.07 13.73 12.33
C VAL A 249 -2.21 13.89 10.83
N TRP A 250 -2.03 12.78 10.11
CA TRP A 250 -2.05 12.74 8.65
C TRP A 250 -3.16 11.83 8.13
N TRP A 251 -4.19 12.42 7.50
CA TRP A 251 -5.22 11.71 6.74
C TRP A 251 -4.75 11.58 5.30
N TYR A 252 -4.11 10.49 5.00
CA TYR A 252 -3.38 10.32 3.75
C TYR A 252 -4.29 10.22 2.51
N ASP A 253 -5.53 9.73 2.65
CA ASP A 253 -6.49 9.69 1.55
C ASP A 253 -7.05 11.08 1.20
N ASP A 254 -7.06 12.00 2.17
CA ASP A 254 -7.56 13.37 2.02
C ASP A 254 -6.45 14.38 1.70
N ASP A 255 -5.19 13.95 1.57
CA ASP A 255 -4.00 14.82 1.51
C ASP A 255 -4.04 15.94 2.58
N ARG A 256 -4.43 15.57 3.80
CA ARG A 256 -4.64 16.50 4.93
C ARG A 256 -3.68 16.21 6.07
N LEU A 257 -3.04 17.25 6.57
CA LEU A 257 -2.09 17.21 7.68
C LEU A 257 -2.45 18.27 8.73
N THR A 258 -2.42 17.89 10.00
CA THR A 258 -2.41 18.82 11.14
C THR A 258 -1.20 18.56 12.01
N VAL A 259 -0.72 19.61 12.68
CA VAL A 259 0.34 19.53 13.69
C VAL A 259 -0.13 20.34 14.90
N ASN A 260 -0.20 19.69 16.07
CA ASN A 260 -0.75 20.30 17.28
C ASN A 260 -2.11 20.97 17.00
N ASP A 261 -3.02 20.24 16.31
CA ASP A 261 -4.36 20.68 15.88
C ASP A 261 -4.39 21.82 14.83
N HIS A 262 -3.26 22.33 14.40
CA HIS A 262 -3.20 23.34 13.35
C HIS A 262 -3.06 22.72 11.97
N ARG A 263 -3.98 23.05 11.04
CA ARG A 263 -3.94 22.56 9.67
C ARG A 263 -2.72 23.13 8.93
N MET A 264 -1.98 22.24 8.28
CA MET A 264 -0.81 22.62 7.50
C MET A 264 -1.18 22.87 6.04
N ALA A 265 -0.55 23.86 5.42
CA ALA A 265 -0.56 24.02 3.97
C ALA A 265 0.32 22.94 3.34
N VAL A 266 -0.14 22.35 2.25
CA VAL A 266 0.54 21.30 1.51
C VAL A 266 0.70 21.67 0.04
N ALA A 267 1.77 21.20 -0.58
CA ALA A 267 2.02 21.37 -2.01
C ALA A 267 1.15 20.37 -2.83
N PRO A 268 0.98 20.58 -4.14
CA PRO A 268 0.33 19.58 -5.01
C PRO A 268 1.02 18.23 -4.95
N SER A 269 0.23 17.16 -5.10
CA SER A 269 0.74 15.79 -5.16
C SER A 269 1.54 15.52 -6.42
N VAL A 270 2.47 14.57 -6.34
CA VAL A 270 3.27 14.06 -7.46
C VAL A 270 2.70 12.71 -7.87
N ASP A 271 2.37 12.56 -9.14
CA ASP A 271 1.93 11.30 -9.71
C ASP A 271 3.10 10.32 -9.86
N LEU A 272 2.91 9.04 -9.50
CA LEU A 272 3.99 8.05 -9.52
C LEU A 272 4.50 7.76 -10.93
N LEU A 273 3.61 7.63 -11.91
CA LEU A 273 4.03 7.36 -13.29
C LEU A 273 4.74 8.56 -13.90
N GLU A 274 4.24 9.77 -13.65
CA GLU A 274 4.92 11.00 -14.04
C GLU A 274 6.32 11.08 -13.40
N ASN A 275 6.45 10.78 -12.11
CA ASN A 275 7.73 10.76 -11.41
C ASN A 275 8.69 9.70 -11.99
N LEU A 276 8.21 8.49 -12.31
CA LEU A 276 9.04 7.46 -12.94
C LEU A 276 9.57 7.94 -14.31
N ILE A 277 8.72 8.56 -15.12
CA ILE A 277 9.11 9.16 -16.41
C ILE A 277 10.17 10.24 -16.21
N ARG A 278 9.96 11.16 -15.25
CA ARG A 278 10.91 12.21 -14.92
C ARG A 278 12.22 11.66 -14.35
N HIS A 279 12.15 10.64 -13.51
CA HIS A 279 13.35 9.94 -13.02
C HIS A 279 14.24 9.48 -14.19
N ARG A 280 13.67 8.84 -15.20
CA ARG A 280 14.42 8.39 -16.39
C ARG A 280 14.96 9.53 -17.25
N GLN A 281 14.27 10.66 -17.28
CA GLN A 281 14.68 11.81 -18.10
C GLN A 281 15.70 12.71 -17.40
N THR A 282 15.59 12.89 -16.08
CA THR A 282 16.32 13.92 -15.35
C THR A 282 17.16 13.39 -14.18
N GLY A 283 16.93 12.13 -13.76
CA GLY A 283 17.56 11.55 -12.58
C GLY A 283 16.94 12.00 -11.25
N GLU A 284 15.74 12.64 -11.25
CA GLU A 284 15.09 12.98 -9.99
C GLU A 284 14.78 11.71 -9.16
N PRO A 285 14.83 11.76 -7.82
CA PRO A 285 14.55 10.59 -7.00
C PRO A 285 13.16 10.02 -7.24
N LEU A 286 13.04 8.67 -7.21
CA LEU A 286 11.75 8.02 -7.20
C LEU A 286 11.00 8.35 -5.91
N VAL A 287 9.68 8.54 -6.05
CA VAL A 287 8.78 8.81 -4.91
C VAL A 287 8.53 7.54 -4.10
N ALA A 288 8.33 6.40 -4.77
CA ALA A 288 8.04 5.12 -4.15
C ALA A 288 8.91 4.00 -4.73
N PRO A 289 10.26 4.06 -4.54
CA PRO A 289 11.14 3.02 -5.06
C PRO A 289 10.77 1.66 -4.47
N LEU A 290 10.94 0.58 -5.24
CA LEU A 290 10.65 -0.78 -4.75
C LEU A 290 11.35 -1.09 -3.43
N ALA A 291 12.61 -0.66 -3.26
CA ALA A 291 13.38 -0.89 -2.04
C ALA A 291 12.64 -0.47 -0.77
N ALA A 292 11.91 0.65 -0.81
CA ALA A 292 11.12 1.16 0.30
C ALA A 292 9.90 0.27 0.68
N ALA A 293 9.58 -0.75 -0.11
CA ALA A 293 8.51 -1.70 0.21
C ALA A 293 9.01 -2.98 0.92
N ARG A 294 10.31 -3.08 1.27
CA ARG A 294 10.89 -4.29 1.86
C ARG A 294 10.26 -4.67 3.20
N ALA A 295 10.21 -3.74 4.14
CA ALA A 295 9.62 -4.01 5.47
C ALA A 295 8.12 -4.30 5.36
N PHE A 296 7.40 -3.60 4.48
CA PHE A 296 6.00 -3.91 4.18
C PHE A 296 5.85 -5.35 3.68
N THR A 297 6.69 -5.77 2.72
CA THR A 297 6.64 -7.14 2.18
C THR A 297 6.95 -8.18 3.26
N SER A 298 7.89 -7.89 4.18
CA SER A 298 8.18 -8.76 5.33
C SER A 298 6.96 -8.93 6.23
N VAL A 299 6.24 -7.85 6.55
CA VAL A 299 5.01 -7.93 7.34
C VAL A 299 3.91 -8.68 6.58
N ALA A 300 3.73 -8.40 5.29
CA ALA A 300 2.73 -9.07 4.45
C ALA A 300 2.96 -10.59 4.38
N GLU A 301 4.22 -11.02 4.20
CA GLU A 301 4.59 -12.45 4.21
C GLU A 301 4.28 -13.11 5.56
N GLN A 302 4.54 -12.43 6.68
CA GLN A 302 4.23 -12.94 8.01
C GLN A 302 2.71 -13.01 8.26
N CYS A 303 1.93 -12.02 7.79
CA CYS A 303 0.46 -12.09 7.83
C CYS A 303 -0.07 -13.32 7.08
N GLY A 304 0.53 -13.67 5.94
CA GLY A 304 0.17 -14.86 5.16
C GLY A 304 0.44 -16.19 5.87
N LYS A 305 1.28 -16.21 6.91
CA LYS A 305 1.69 -17.42 7.65
C LYS A 305 1.15 -17.49 9.08
N ALA A 306 0.58 -16.40 9.59
CA ALA A 306 0.13 -16.30 10.98
C ALA A 306 -1.24 -16.97 11.17
N ASP A 307 -1.57 -17.34 12.41
CA ASP A 307 -2.91 -17.78 12.76
C ASP A 307 -3.91 -16.62 12.71
N VAL A 308 -5.11 -16.88 12.16
CA VAL A 308 -6.20 -15.89 12.03
C VAL A 308 -7.47 -16.47 12.69
N PRO A 309 -7.59 -16.43 14.01
CA PRO A 309 -8.73 -16.97 14.74
C PRO A 309 -10.03 -16.22 14.40
N LEU A 310 -11.14 -16.97 14.39
CA LEU A 310 -12.48 -16.43 14.23
C LEU A 310 -12.97 -15.80 15.54
N LEU A 311 -13.34 -14.54 15.49
CA LEU A 311 -13.96 -13.85 16.61
C LEU A 311 -15.49 -13.92 16.54
N PRO A 312 -16.18 -13.97 17.68
CA PRO A 312 -17.62 -13.76 17.74
C PRO A 312 -17.93 -12.31 17.35
N ALA A 313 -18.76 -12.13 16.35
CA ALA A 313 -19.15 -10.84 15.85
C ALA A 313 -20.65 -10.78 15.53
N ARG A 314 -21.23 -9.59 15.53
CA ARG A 314 -22.65 -9.38 15.28
C ARG A 314 -22.90 -9.17 13.79
N ARG A 315 -23.82 -9.97 13.22
CA ARG A 315 -24.25 -9.81 11.83
C ARG A 315 -25.46 -8.86 11.75
N VAL A 316 -25.41 -7.90 10.86
CA VAL A 316 -26.50 -6.95 10.57
C VAL A 316 -26.67 -6.86 9.04
N GLY A 317 -27.61 -7.62 8.50
CA GLY A 317 -27.77 -7.79 7.05
C GLY A 317 -26.52 -8.46 6.45
N ASP A 318 -25.89 -7.80 5.49
CA ASP A 318 -24.66 -8.23 4.80
C ASP A 318 -23.36 -7.69 5.47
N ARG A 319 -23.50 -7.06 6.65
CA ARG A 319 -22.37 -6.54 7.43
C ARG A 319 -22.07 -7.43 8.61
N VAL A 320 -20.78 -7.55 8.92
CA VAL A 320 -20.30 -8.15 10.17
C VAL A 320 -19.64 -7.05 10.98
N LEU A 321 -20.09 -6.88 12.22
CA LEU A 321 -19.67 -5.80 13.10
C LEU A 321 -19.04 -6.39 14.37
N LEU A 322 -17.86 -5.90 14.72
CA LEU A 322 -17.18 -6.25 15.96
C LEU A 322 -17.40 -5.13 16.99
N ASP A 323 -18.17 -5.40 18.02
CA ASP A 323 -18.57 -4.39 19.00
C ASP A 323 -17.34 -3.84 19.74
N GLY A 324 -17.25 -2.51 19.83
CA GLY A 324 -16.16 -1.79 20.50
C GLY A 324 -14.88 -1.61 19.67
N ILE A 325 -14.75 -2.26 18.51
CA ILE A 325 -13.52 -2.21 17.70
C ILE A 325 -13.20 -0.79 17.20
N ASP A 326 -14.21 0.02 16.93
CA ASP A 326 -14.06 1.39 16.43
C ASP A 326 -13.16 2.26 17.33
N GLU A 327 -13.30 2.12 18.66
CA GLU A 327 -12.50 2.83 19.65
C GLU A 327 -11.14 2.17 19.87
N VAL A 328 -11.11 0.86 19.85
CA VAL A 328 -9.88 0.07 20.07
C VAL A 328 -8.83 0.37 19.02
N VAL A 329 -9.22 0.39 17.73
CA VAL A 329 -8.32 0.69 16.61
C VAL A 329 -7.71 2.09 16.76
N VAL A 330 -8.50 3.09 17.13
CA VAL A 330 -8.00 4.45 17.34
C VAL A 330 -7.05 4.50 18.55
N ARG A 331 -7.46 3.90 19.68
CA ARG A 331 -6.63 3.87 20.91
C ARG A 331 -5.30 3.15 20.70
N ALA A 332 -5.27 2.08 19.87
CA ALA A 332 -4.04 1.37 19.55
C ALA A 332 -3.02 2.31 18.88
N ALA A 333 -3.44 3.08 17.89
CA ALA A 333 -2.61 4.06 17.21
C ALA A 333 -2.20 5.24 18.13
N GLU A 334 -3.12 5.74 18.98
CA GLU A 334 -2.84 6.84 19.92
C GLU A 334 -1.87 6.45 21.03
N LYS A 335 -1.92 5.21 21.50
CA LYS A 335 -1.12 4.72 22.63
C LYS A 335 0.13 3.93 22.22
N ILE A 336 0.31 3.69 20.91
CA ILE A 336 1.35 2.80 20.39
C ILE A 336 1.28 1.43 21.11
N ALA A 337 0.07 0.92 21.25
CA ALA A 337 -0.22 -0.29 22.03
C ALA A 337 -1.01 -1.30 21.20
N THR A 338 -0.72 -2.59 21.37
CA THR A 338 -1.46 -3.67 20.72
C THR A 338 -2.85 -3.86 21.34
N PHE A 339 -3.72 -4.64 20.72
CA PHE A 339 -5.05 -4.95 21.27
C PHE A 339 -4.94 -5.66 22.62
N THR A 340 -4.00 -6.59 22.77
CA THR A 340 -3.72 -7.29 24.02
C THR A 340 -3.31 -6.33 25.13
N GLU A 341 -2.41 -5.39 24.86
CA GLU A 341 -1.97 -4.38 25.84
C GLU A 341 -3.08 -3.41 26.24
N LEU A 342 -4.04 -3.15 25.37
CA LEU A 342 -5.23 -2.36 25.66
C LEU A 342 -6.29 -3.13 26.48
N GLY A 343 -6.02 -4.40 26.80
CA GLY A 343 -6.94 -5.27 27.53
C GLY A 343 -8.11 -5.75 26.69
N CYS A 344 -8.03 -5.66 25.37
CA CYS A 344 -9.03 -6.18 24.44
C CYS A 344 -8.77 -7.66 24.29
N GLY A 345 -9.38 -8.48 25.14
CA GLY A 345 -9.29 -9.94 25.08
C GLY A 345 -10.12 -10.51 23.93
N PHE A 346 -9.68 -10.29 22.68
CA PHE A 346 -10.22 -11.02 21.55
C PHE A 346 -9.72 -12.47 21.67
N GLY A 347 -10.49 -13.35 22.32
CA GLY A 347 -10.27 -14.80 22.26
C GLY A 347 -9.23 -15.39 23.23
N ARG A 348 -9.30 -15.04 24.51
CA ARG A 348 -8.82 -15.91 25.60
C ARG A 348 -9.96 -16.48 26.40
#